data_ef8e54ce473d05214176b565e9a37994
#
_entry.id   ef8e54ce473d05214176b565e9a37994
#
_cell.length_a   1.000
_cell.length_b   1.000
_cell.length_c   1.000
_cell.angle_alpha   90.00
_cell.angle_beta   90.00
_cell.angle_gamma   90.00
#
_symmetry.space_group_name_H-M   'P 1'
#
loop_
_entity.id
_entity.type
_entity.pdbx_description
1 polymer ?
#
loop_
_entity_poly.entity_id
_entity_poly.type
_entity_poly.pdbx_seq_one_letter_code
_entity_poly.pdbx_strand_id
1 'polypeptide(L)'
;MRWFWIDRFLEFESGRHAKAIKCVSLAEDYLHDHFPQYPVFPNSLVIEGLAQTGGLLVCEHNQFTEKVILAKISKVQFHCPARPGDTLTYTTTIERQNAEGATIIATSHVGETIQAQAEIVFAHLNAPWLGTFFSPEAFLSMMRVFGAYRVGRAADGSPLQPPARLCKGQE
;
A
#
# COMPACT_ATOMS: atom_id res chain seq x y z
N MET A 1 16.20 3.82 -6.98
CA MET A 1 15.82 2.61 -6.21
C MET A 1 14.32 2.70 -5.93
N ARG A 2 13.56 1.67 -6.26
CA ARG A 2 12.13 1.63 -5.91
C ARG A 2 11.99 0.97 -4.55
N TRP A 3 11.35 1.66 -3.64
CA TRP A 3 11.20 1.26 -2.25
C TRP A 3 9.85 0.56 -2.06
N PHE A 4 9.79 -0.76 -2.24
CA PHE A 4 8.57 -1.55 -2.12
C PHE A 4 8.52 -2.30 -0.79
N TRP A 5 7.43 -2.10 -0.04
CA TRP A 5 7.17 -2.74 1.25
C TRP A 5 5.94 -3.63 1.23
N ILE A 6 5.49 -3.96 0.03
CA ILE A 6 4.53 -5.02 -0.26
C ILE A 6 5.11 -5.88 -1.39
N ASP A 7 4.81 -7.18 -1.38
CA ASP A 7 5.26 -8.12 -2.41
C ASP A 7 4.19 -8.36 -3.47
N ARG A 8 2.92 -8.47 -3.03
CA ARG A 8 1.77 -8.63 -3.94
C ARG A 8 0.44 -8.39 -3.23
N PHE A 9 -0.59 -8.05 -3.99
CA PHE A 9 -1.96 -8.06 -3.52
C PHE A 9 -2.53 -9.48 -3.51
N LEU A 10 -3.36 -9.77 -2.49
CA LEU A 10 -4.21 -10.95 -2.38
C LEU A 10 -5.65 -10.64 -2.75
N GLU A 11 -6.12 -9.46 -2.36
CA GLU A 11 -7.45 -8.93 -2.62
C GLU A 11 -7.34 -7.45 -2.95
N PHE A 12 -8.18 -6.97 -3.84
CA PHE A 12 -8.26 -5.55 -4.17
C PHE A 12 -9.67 -5.22 -4.67
N GLU A 13 -10.42 -4.42 -3.94
CA GLU A 13 -11.74 -3.94 -4.32
C GLU A 13 -11.72 -2.42 -4.41
N SER A 14 -11.83 -1.91 -5.63
CA SER A 14 -11.72 -0.48 -5.93
C SER A 14 -12.66 0.36 -5.05
N GLY A 15 -12.10 1.39 -4.42
CA GLY A 15 -12.84 2.30 -3.54
C GLY A 15 -13.24 1.71 -2.19
N ARG A 16 -12.86 0.48 -1.86
CA ARG A 16 -13.33 -0.18 -0.65
C ARG A 16 -12.21 -0.74 0.22
N HIS A 17 -11.56 -1.81 -0.22
CA HIS A 17 -10.48 -2.44 0.55
C HIS A 17 -9.40 -3.06 -0.33
N ALA A 18 -8.23 -3.24 0.27
CA ALA A 18 -7.15 -4.02 -0.33
C ALA A 18 -6.45 -4.85 0.74
N LYS A 19 -5.94 -6.02 0.32
CA LYS A 19 -5.13 -6.92 1.12
C LYS A 19 -3.85 -7.24 0.37
N ALA A 20 -2.71 -7.01 1.01
CA ALA A 20 -1.40 -7.29 0.45
C ALA A 20 -0.54 -8.08 1.43
N ILE A 21 0.54 -8.67 0.93
CA ILE A 21 1.52 -9.35 1.79
C ILE A 21 2.92 -8.77 1.61
N LYS A 22 3.72 -8.92 2.68
CA LYS A 22 5.17 -8.73 2.70
C LYS A 22 5.82 -9.92 3.41
N CYS A 23 6.67 -10.65 2.68
CA CYS A 23 7.50 -11.70 3.28
C CYS A 23 8.75 -11.05 3.90
N VAL A 24 9.07 -11.40 5.13
CA VAL A 24 10.25 -10.91 5.83
C VAL A 24 11.39 -11.92 5.64
N SER A 25 12.44 -11.50 4.93
CA SER A 25 13.60 -12.36 4.66
C SER A 25 14.81 -11.90 5.46
N LEU A 26 15.53 -12.85 6.10
CA LEU A 26 16.80 -12.53 6.77
C LEU A 26 17.87 -12.00 5.80
N ALA A 27 17.70 -12.23 4.49
CA ALA A 27 18.61 -11.71 3.47
C ALA A 27 18.44 -10.20 3.17
N GLU A 28 17.48 -9.53 3.81
CA GLU A 28 17.27 -8.09 3.65
C GLU A 28 18.26 -7.30 4.51
N ASP A 29 19.05 -6.41 3.88
CA ASP A 29 20.20 -5.72 4.50
C ASP A 29 19.86 -5.00 5.81
N TYR A 30 18.69 -4.35 5.89
CA TYR A 30 18.28 -3.61 7.08
C TYR A 30 18.08 -4.51 8.33
N LEU A 31 17.87 -5.82 8.15
CA LEU A 31 17.72 -6.75 9.27
C LEU A 31 19.05 -7.11 9.94
N HIS A 32 20.16 -6.91 9.26
CA HIS A 32 21.48 -7.16 9.83
C HIS A 32 21.82 -6.17 10.95
N ASP A 33 21.31 -4.94 10.85
CA ASP A 33 21.56 -3.86 11.80
C ASP A 33 20.39 -3.61 12.76
N HIS A 34 19.20 -4.16 12.46
CA HIS A 34 17.97 -3.87 13.21
C HIS A 34 17.32 -5.14 13.82
N PHE A 35 17.87 -5.76 14.86
CA PHE A 35 19.13 -5.45 15.57
C PHE A 35 20.07 -6.65 15.48
N PRO A 36 21.41 -6.50 15.59
CA PRO A 36 22.33 -7.60 15.65
C PRO A 36 21.89 -8.63 16.72
N GLN A 37 21.82 -9.92 16.38
CA GLN A 37 21.36 -11.03 17.23
C GLN A 37 19.85 -11.04 17.59
N TYR A 38 19.10 -10.00 17.20
CA TYR A 38 17.65 -9.95 17.40
C TYR A 38 16.98 -9.25 16.20
N PRO A 39 17.04 -9.88 15.01
CA PRO A 39 16.48 -9.26 13.80
C PRO A 39 14.97 -9.15 13.91
N VAL A 40 14.47 -7.93 13.77
CA VAL A 40 13.04 -7.62 13.73
C VAL A 40 12.72 -6.68 12.58
N PHE A 41 11.60 -6.89 11.92
CA PHE A 41 11.14 -6.01 10.87
C PHE A 41 10.79 -4.64 11.46
N PRO A 42 11.38 -3.55 10.98
CA PRO A 42 11.16 -2.23 11.55
C PRO A 42 9.69 -1.82 11.50
N ASN A 43 9.17 -1.34 12.63
CA ASN A 43 7.78 -0.87 12.71
C ASN A 43 7.48 0.28 11.74
N SER A 44 8.46 1.13 11.44
CA SER A 44 8.35 2.18 10.41
C SER A 44 8.08 1.61 9.04
N LEU A 45 8.65 0.45 8.70
CA LEU A 45 8.44 -0.23 7.43
C LEU A 45 7.10 -0.98 7.38
N VAL A 46 6.56 -1.40 8.54
CA VAL A 46 5.17 -1.87 8.63
C VAL A 46 4.22 -0.73 8.28
N ILE A 47 4.43 0.47 8.85
CA ILE A 47 3.62 1.65 8.51
C ILE A 47 3.70 1.96 7.02
N GLU A 48 4.89 1.91 6.45
CA GLU A 48 5.09 2.16 5.01
C GLU A 48 4.35 1.12 4.16
N GLY A 49 4.41 -0.17 4.52
CA GLY A 49 3.65 -1.24 3.83
C GLY A 49 2.13 -1.02 3.90
N LEU A 50 1.62 -0.61 5.06
CA LEU A 50 0.21 -0.24 5.23
C LEU A 50 -0.14 0.99 4.38
N ALA A 51 0.73 2.01 4.37
CA ALA A 51 0.54 3.23 3.59
C ALA A 51 0.60 2.96 2.08
N GLN A 52 1.52 2.10 1.61
CA GLN A 52 1.58 1.70 0.20
C GLN A 52 0.34 0.92 -0.22
N THR A 53 -0.13 -0.02 0.63
CA THR A 53 -1.34 -0.79 0.35
C THR A 53 -2.56 0.11 0.21
N GLY A 54 -2.79 1.01 1.18
CA GLY A 54 -3.92 1.93 1.18
C GLY A 54 -3.77 3.08 0.18
N GLY A 55 -2.55 3.61 0.01
CA GLY A 55 -2.27 4.68 -0.95
C GLY A 55 -2.55 4.24 -2.39
N LEU A 56 -2.15 3.02 -2.78
CA LEU A 56 -2.46 2.47 -4.10
C LEU A 56 -3.97 2.25 -4.29
N LEU A 57 -4.69 1.84 -3.23
CA LEU A 57 -6.14 1.70 -3.26
C LEU A 57 -6.82 3.07 -3.50
N VAL A 58 -6.39 4.12 -2.80
CA VAL A 58 -6.90 5.49 -2.97
C VAL A 58 -6.55 6.04 -4.35
N CYS A 59 -5.30 5.86 -4.82
CA CYS A 59 -4.87 6.29 -6.15
C CYS A 59 -5.66 5.61 -7.26
N GLU A 60 -5.92 4.30 -7.15
CA GLU A 60 -6.66 3.54 -8.15
C GLU A 60 -8.11 4.01 -8.21
N HIS A 61 -8.78 4.20 -7.08
CA HIS A 61 -10.16 4.68 -7.03
C HIS A 61 -10.33 6.03 -7.75
N ASN A 62 -9.34 6.92 -7.63
CA ASN A 62 -9.28 8.18 -8.36
C ASN A 62 -8.71 8.04 -9.79
N GLN A 63 -8.59 6.82 -10.29
CA GLN A 63 -8.04 6.55 -11.63
C GLN A 63 -6.65 7.15 -11.84
N PHE A 64 -5.84 7.34 -10.77
CA PHE A 64 -4.52 7.98 -10.79
C PHE A 64 -4.53 9.43 -11.32
N THR A 65 -5.65 10.14 -11.19
CA THR A 65 -5.76 11.56 -11.61
C THR A 65 -5.20 12.50 -10.57
N GLU A 66 -5.24 12.12 -9.31
CA GLU A 66 -4.80 12.92 -8.18
C GLU A 66 -3.50 12.38 -7.60
N LYS A 67 -2.72 13.27 -7.01
CA LYS A 67 -1.47 12.94 -6.32
C LYS A 67 -1.78 12.71 -4.85
N VAL A 68 -1.71 11.46 -4.44
CA VAL A 68 -2.01 11.02 -3.08
C VAL A 68 -0.71 10.92 -2.29
N ILE A 69 -0.62 11.66 -1.19
CA ILE A 69 0.52 11.62 -0.28
C ILE A 69 0.09 11.28 1.14
N LEU A 70 0.95 10.60 1.87
CA LEU A 70 0.78 10.39 3.31
C LEU A 70 0.87 11.74 4.01
N ALA A 71 -0.24 12.23 4.58
CA ALA A 71 -0.30 13.50 5.29
C ALA A 71 -0.15 13.34 6.80
N LYS A 72 -0.74 12.26 7.36
CA LYS A 72 -0.77 12.06 8.81
C LYS A 72 -0.98 10.59 9.15
N ILE A 73 -0.36 10.16 10.24
CA ILE A 73 -0.71 8.95 10.97
C ILE A 73 -1.44 9.39 12.23
N SER A 74 -2.77 9.24 12.26
CA SER A 74 -3.59 9.71 13.38
C SER A 74 -3.41 8.82 14.60
N LYS A 75 -3.28 7.50 14.35
CA LYS A 75 -3.07 6.51 15.39
C LYS A 75 -2.28 5.34 14.82
N VAL A 76 -1.39 4.79 15.65
CA VAL A 76 -0.74 3.52 15.37
C VAL A 76 -0.50 2.77 16.67
N GLN A 77 -0.70 1.46 16.65
CA GLN A 77 -0.43 0.56 17.77
C GLN A 77 0.21 -0.71 17.23
N PHE A 78 1.33 -1.10 17.83
CA PHE A 78 2.02 -2.36 17.55
C PHE A 78 1.81 -3.32 18.71
N HIS A 79 1.53 -4.58 18.41
CA HIS A 79 1.18 -5.62 19.40
C HIS A 79 2.28 -6.68 19.54
N CYS A 80 2.95 -7.02 18.42
CA CYS A 80 4.06 -7.95 18.42
C CYS A 80 5.08 -7.59 17.33
N PRO A 81 6.35 -7.98 17.48
CA PRO A 81 7.35 -7.83 16.42
C PRO A 81 7.11 -8.84 15.28
N ALA A 82 7.41 -8.42 14.05
CA ALA A 82 7.56 -9.33 12.92
C ALA A 82 9.05 -9.71 12.76
N ARG A 83 9.33 -10.95 12.38
CA ARG A 83 10.68 -11.51 12.32
C ARG A 83 10.96 -12.18 10.97
N PRO A 84 12.23 -12.41 10.63
CA PRO A 84 12.57 -13.25 9.49
C PRO A 84 11.83 -14.59 9.50
N GLY A 85 11.25 -14.95 8.37
CA GLY A 85 10.36 -16.10 8.20
C GLY A 85 8.88 -15.80 8.31
N ASP A 86 8.50 -14.65 8.88
CA ASP A 86 7.10 -14.23 8.93
C ASP A 86 6.63 -13.69 7.57
N THR A 87 5.32 -13.82 7.35
CA THR A 87 4.60 -13.12 6.30
C THR A 87 3.62 -12.15 6.95
N LEU A 88 3.86 -10.85 6.73
CA LEU A 88 2.93 -9.80 7.11
C LEU A 88 1.78 -9.75 6.11
N THR A 89 0.55 -9.78 6.62
CA THR A 89 -0.66 -9.54 5.84
C THR A 89 -1.22 -8.16 6.18
N TYR A 90 -1.15 -7.25 5.24
CA TYR A 90 -1.69 -5.90 5.36
C TYR A 90 -3.11 -5.87 4.81
N THR A 91 -4.06 -5.38 5.60
CA THR A 91 -5.43 -5.12 5.18
C THR A 91 -5.75 -3.64 5.39
N THR A 92 -6.24 -2.97 4.36
CA THR A 92 -6.61 -1.56 4.42
C THR A 92 -8.02 -1.38 3.89
N THR A 93 -8.79 -0.54 4.57
CA THR A 93 -10.17 -0.19 4.19
C THR A 93 -10.29 1.32 4.14
N ILE A 94 -10.87 1.86 3.08
CA ILE A 94 -11.20 3.28 3.00
C ILE A 94 -12.39 3.53 3.92
N GLU A 95 -12.16 4.34 4.96
CA GLU A 95 -13.21 4.77 5.88
C GLU A 95 -13.96 5.99 5.33
N ARG A 96 -13.19 6.91 4.76
CA ARG A 96 -13.71 8.17 4.19
C ARG A 96 -12.79 8.65 3.08
N GLN A 97 -13.39 9.17 2.01
CA GLN A 97 -12.67 9.80 0.91
C GLN A 97 -13.49 10.98 0.36
N ASN A 98 -12.82 12.08 0.05
CA ASN A 98 -13.38 13.28 -0.56
C ASN A 98 -12.32 13.95 -1.46
N ALA A 99 -12.62 15.14 -1.99
CA ALA A 99 -11.71 15.87 -2.87
C ALA A 99 -10.39 16.31 -2.19
N GLU A 100 -10.36 16.41 -0.86
CA GLU A 100 -9.18 16.87 -0.12
C GLU A 100 -8.25 15.72 0.26
N GLY A 101 -8.79 14.49 0.37
CA GLY A 101 -8.01 13.33 0.76
C GLY A 101 -8.83 12.12 1.17
N ALA A 102 -8.17 11.16 1.80
CA ALA A 102 -8.78 9.94 2.28
C ALA A 102 -8.25 9.54 3.66
N THR A 103 -9.12 8.92 4.45
CA THR A 103 -8.76 8.24 5.70
C THR A 103 -8.92 6.74 5.50
N ILE A 104 -7.90 5.98 5.86
CA ILE A 104 -7.95 4.52 5.86
C ILE A 104 -7.77 3.97 7.27
N ILE A 105 -8.44 2.87 7.53
CA ILE A 105 -8.15 1.98 8.66
C ILE A 105 -7.31 0.83 8.12
N ALA A 106 -6.22 0.52 8.81
CA ALA A 106 -5.24 -0.44 8.35
C ALA A 106 -4.84 -1.41 9.47
N THR A 107 -4.65 -2.67 9.14
CA THR A 107 -4.15 -3.70 10.05
C THR A 107 -3.04 -4.51 9.39
N SER A 108 -2.08 -4.92 10.21
CA SER A 108 -1.05 -5.90 9.86
C SER A 108 -1.20 -7.13 10.73
N HIS A 109 -1.09 -8.32 10.14
CA HIS A 109 -1.14 -9.61 10.83
C HIS A 109 0.08 -10.46 10.50
N VAL A 110 0.50 -11.27 11.47
CA VAL A 110 1.38 -12.42 11.28
C VAL A 110 0.56 -13.66 11.59
N GLY A 111 0.23 -14.47 10.58
CA GLY A 111 -0.77 -15.52 10.73
C GLY A 111 -2.11 -14.93 11.20
N GLU A 112 -2.65 -15.47 12.30
CA GLU A 112 -3.90 -15.00 12.91
C GLU A 112 -3.69 -13.86 13.93
N THR A 113 -2.43 -13.50 14.24
CA THR A 113 -2.11 -12.52 15.28
C THR A 113 -2.05 -11.13 14.70
N ILE A 114 -2.79 -10.18 15.30
CA ILE A 114 -2.68 -8.76 14.96
C ILE A 114 -1.28 -8.28 15.34
N GLN A 115 -0.52 -7.83 14.34
CA GLN A 115 0.81 -7.26 14.52
C GLN A 115 0.76 -5.75 14.72
N ALA A 116 -0.06 -5.05 13.93
CA ALA A 116 -0.25 -3.60 14.05
C ALA A 116 -1.65 -3.18 13.62
N GLN A 117 -2.08 -2.02 14.14
CA GLN A 117 -3.29 -1.31 13.73
C GLN A 117 -2.94 0.16 13.52
N ALA A 118 -3.47 0.77 12.47
CA ALA A 118 -3.19 2.16 12.14
C ALA A 118 -4.41 2.86 11.54
N GLU A 119 -4.52 4.16 11.80
CA GLU A 119 -5.36 5.10 11.09
C GLU A 119 -4.46 6.07 10.33
N ILE A 120 -4.57 6.08 9.01
CA ILE A 120 -3.69 6.84 8.11
C ILE A 120 -4.53 7.81 7.29
N VAL A 121 -4.08 9.05 7.20
CA VAL A 121 -4.71 10.09 6.40
C VAL A 121 -3.82 10.43 5.21
N PHE A 122 -4.39 10.36 4.03
CA PHE A 122 -3.81 10.82 2.78
C PHE A 122 -4.39 12.17 2.39
N ALA A 123 -3.56 13.05 1.83
CA ALA A 123 -4.01 14.29 1.19
C ALA A 123 -3.93 14.16 -0.33
N HIS A 124 -4.89 14.74 -1.02
CA HIS A 124 -4.88 14.92 -2.46
C HIS A 124 -4.24 16.26 -2.80
N LEU A 125 -3.14 16.24 -3.56
CA LEU A 125 -2.42 17.45 -3.91
C LEU A 125 -2.47 17.71 -5.42
N ASN A 126 -2.86 18.93 -5.79
CA ASN A 126 -2.90 19.42 -7.16
C ASN A 126 -1.80 20.45 -7.44
N ALA A 127 -0.62 20.29 -6.86
CA ALA A 127 0.50 21.20 -7.08
C ALA A 127 1.28 20.82 -8.36
N PRO A 128 1.48 21.74 -9.32
CA PRO A 128 2.16 21.46 -10.59
C PRO A 128 3.57 20.88 -10.43
N TRP A 129 4.32 21.34 -9.42
CA TRP A 129 5.69 20.90 -9.14
C TRP A 129 5.78 19.41 -8.69
N LEU A 130 4.67 18.82 -8.24
CA LEU A 130 4.60 17.39 -7.89
C LEU A 130 4.57 16.48 -9.13
N GLY A 131 4.36 17.03 -10.33
CA GLY A 131 4.28 16.25 -11.58
C GLY A 131 5.51 15.43 -11.89
N THR A 132 6.68 15.85 -11.41
CA THR A 132 7.95 15.13 -11.59
C THR A 132 8.11 13.93 -10.66
N PHE A 133 7.38 13.89 -9.54
CA PHE A 133 7.50 12.84 -8.51
C PHE A 133 6.43 11.76 -8.61
N PHE A 134 5.27 12.09 -9.18
CA PHE A 134 4.10 11.22 -9.23
C PHE A 134 3.64 11.01 -10.68
N SER A 135 4.14 9.96 -11.31
CA SER A 135 3.70 9.55 -12.63
C SER A 135 2.58 8.53 -12.52
N PRO A 136 1.41 8.76 -13.14
CA PRO A 136 0.33 7.77 -13.22
C PRO A 136 0.80 6.43 -13.81
N GLU A 137 1.73 6.47 -14.77
CA GLU A 137 2.31 5.29 -15.40
C GLU A 137 3.16 4.49 -14.41
N ALA A 138 3.87 5.16 -13.48
CA ALA A 138 4.64 4.49 -12.43
C ALA A 138 3.71 3.76 -11.46
N PHE A 139 2.59 4.38 -11.05
CA PHE A 139 1.57 3.72 -10.21
C PHE A 139 0.90 2.55 -10.94
N LEU A 140 0.55 2.72 -12.22
CA LEU A 140 0.03 1.62 -13.04
C LEU A 140 1.02 0.45 -13.11
N SER A 141 2.31 0.74 -13.28
CA SER A 141 3.37 -0.27 -13.29
C SER A 141 3.45 -1.01 -11.96
N MET A 142 3.36 -0.30 -10.82
CA MET A 142 3.31 -0.91 -9.49
C MET A 142 2.10 -1.82 -9.32
N MET A 143 0.91 -1.37 -9.71
CA MET A 143 -0.32 -2.18 -9.66
C MET A 143 -0.18 -3.48 -10.47
N ARG A 144 0.48 -3.42 -11.63
CA ARG A 144 0.78 -4.61 -12.45
C ARG A 144 1.78 -5.55 -11.76
N VAL A 145 2.90 -5.01 -11.25
CA VAL A 145 3.94 -5.78 -10.55
C VAL A 145 3.37 -6.47 -9.32
N PHE A 146 2.58 -5.77 -8.52
CA PHE A 146 1.94 -6.34 -7.33
C PHE A 146 0.72 -7.20 -7.64
N GLY A 147 0.34 -7.34 -8.92
CA GLY A 147 -0.74 -8.21 -9.35
C GLY A 147 -2.15 -7.75 -8.98
N ALA A 148 -2.35 -6.45 -8.71
CA ALA A 148 -3.66 -5.91 -8.38
C ALA A 148 -4.73 -6.21 -9.43
N TYR A 149 -4.40 -6.12 -10.72
CA TYR A 149 -5.31 -6.44 -11.83
C TYR A 149 -5.60 -7.93 -12.02
N ARG A 150 -4.85 -8.83 -11.35
CA ARG A 150 -5.13 -10.27 -11.38
C ARG A 150 -6.17 -10.69 -10.36
N VAL A 151 -6.22 -10.00 -9.22
CA VAL A 151 -7.10 -10.33 -8.09
C VAL A 151 -8.20 -9.29 -7.89
N GLY A 152 -8.06 -8.13 -8.53
CA GLY A 152 -8.87 -6.95 -8.29
C GLY A 152 -10.28 -7.03 -8.86
N ARG A 153 -11.17 -6.31 -8.19
CA ARG A 153 -12.56 -6.07 -8.59
C ARG A 153 -12.83 -4.56 -8.63
N ALA A 154 -13.57 -4.14 -9.64
CA ALA A 154 -14.15 -2.82 -9.69
C ALA A 154 -15.36 -2.72 -8.73
N ALA A 155 -15.87 -1.51 -8.50
CA ALA A 155 -16.99 -1.28 -7.58
C ALA A 155 -18.29 -2.01 -7.98
N ASP A 156 -18.44 -2.34 -9.27
CA ASP A 156 -19.57 -3.14 -9.80
C ASP A 156 -19.35 -4.66 -9.71
N GLY A 157 -18.21 -5.10 -9.15
CA GLY A 157 -17.80 -6.49 -9.01
C GLY A 157 -17.14 -7.09 -10.26
N SER A 158 -17.05 -6.37 -11.38
CA SER A 158 -16.32 -6.80 -12.57
C SER A 158 -14.80 -6.89 -12.31
N PRO A 159 -14.04 -7.63 -13.13
CA PRO A 159 -12.59 -7.64 -13.04
C PRO A 159 -12.01 -6.23 -13.17
N LEU A 160 -11.10 -5.85 -12.25
CA LEU A 160 -10.44 -4.57 -12.28
C LEU A 160 -9.60 -4.42 -13.55
N GLN A 161 -9.76 -3.30 -14.24
CA GLN A 161 -9.02 -2.99 -15.46
C GLN A 161 -8.18 -1.72 -15.30
N PRO A 162 -6.99 -1.67 -15.93
CA PRO A 162 -6.23 -0.43 -15.99
C PRO A 162 -7.02 0.69 -16.67
N PRO A 163 -6.88 1.96 -16.23
CA PRO A 163 -7.51 3.08 -16.90
C PRO A 163 -7.12 3.16 -18.38
N ALA A 164 -8.11 3.19 -19.28
CA ALA A 164 -7.89 3.16 -20.73
C ALA A 164 -6.96 4.29 -21.22
N ARG A 165 -6.99 5.47 -20.56
CA ARG A 165 -6.11 6.61 -20.88
C ARG A 165 -4.62 6.31 -20.65
N LEU A 166 -4.28 5.39 -19.75
CA LEU A 166 -2.91 5.01 -19.42
C LEU A 166 -2.42 3.77 -20.20
N CYS A 167 -3.30 3.15 -20.97
CA CYS A 167 -2.95 2.02 -21.85
C CYS A 167 -2.60 2.45 -23.27
N LYS A 168 -2.91 3.70 -23.67
CA LYS A 168 -2.60 4.25 -25.00
C LYS A 168 -1.12 4.65 -25.05
N GLY A 169 -0.27 3.81 -25.67
CA GLY A 169 1.16 4.09 -25.86
C GLY A 169 2.12 2.94 -25.55
N GLN A 170 1.61 1.73 -25.43
CA GLN A 170 2.40 0.50 -25.23
C GLN A 170 2.25 -0.48 -26.41
N GLU A 171 2.04 0.05 -27.62
CA GLU A 171 2.22 -0.70 -28.88
C GLU A 171 3.62 -0.48 -29.45
#